data_49cd295386ebcb1221414bf373e292a9
#
_entry.id   49cd295386ebcb1221414bf373e292a9
#
_cell.length_a   1.000
_cell.length_b   1.000
_cell.length_c   1.000
_cell.angle_alpha   90.00
_cell.angle_beta   90.00
_cell.angle_gamma   90.00
#
_symmetry.space_group_name_H-M   'P 1'
#
loop_
_entity.id
_entity.type
_entity.pdbx_description
1 polymer ?
#
loop_
_entity_poly.entity_id
_entity_poly.type
_entity_poly.pdbx_seq_one_letter_code
_entity_poly.pdbx_strand_id
1 'polypeptide(L)'
;MPRARTTAGTTVAAALSLLGGIAVAAQTPVNLQLTAGARVAVVNLQDAEVTHFHASRHVQNSFLKTYTVDWPVNAMLMEALREGLTQMGLVPVAAAATEALRRAREACFLDAALAKGLPRVCGPLFAQVAAAERADAIIVLGPGRNDSAHGTRRRELPEYLRGWCLVTEARGEEGAADKVPVLLNLSELLLIGVAAPSAEINARQWGGDQIQTWTGFKPPPDLKDIPEQQLGQLQPLFAAMLKQQASGVLAHLEVTR
;
A
#
# COMPACT_ATOMS: atom_id res chain seq x y z
N MET A 1 -76.66 30.80 26.91
CA MET A 1 -76.53 30.05 25.66
C MET A 1 -75.08 29.91 25.32
N PRO A 2 -74.43 28.80 25.59
CA PRO A 2 -73.04 28.56 25.19
C PRO A 2 -72.98 27.79 23.91
N ARG A 3 -72.15 28.25 22.98
CA ARG A 3 -71.84 27.60 21.69
C ARG A 3 -70.75 26.53 21.89
N ALA A 4 -71.00 25.34 21.43
CA ALA A 4 -70.05 24.24 21.33
C ALA A 4 -68.97 24.55 20.26
N ARG A 5 -67.69 24.37 20.61
CA ARG A 5 -66.59 24.36 19.68
C ARG A 5 -66.18 22.91 19.41
N THR A 6 -66.31 22.52 18.17
CA THR A 6 -65.85 21.25 17.63
C THR A 6 -64.36 21.37 17.33
N THR A 7 -63.53 20.58 17.96
CA THR A 7 -62.12 20.43 17.64
C THR A 7 -61.91 19.33 16.64
N ALA A 8 -61.48 19.65 15.44
CA ALA A 8 -61.05 18.70 14.42
C ALA A 8 -59.64 18.18 14.78
N GLY A 9 -59.55 16.88 15.00
CA GLY A 9 -58.28 16.21 15.22
C GLY A 9 -57.60 15.92 13.88
N THR A 10 -56.41 16.50 13.71
CA THR A 10 -55.54 16.21 12.56
C THR A 10 -54.66 15.01 12.88
N THR A 11 -54.94 13.91 12.21
CA THR A 11 -54.13 12.68 12.27
C THR A 11 -52.87 12.88 11.40
N VAL A 12 -51.72 13.00 12.02
CA VAL A 12 -50.43 13.03 11.33
C VAL A 12 -50.01 11.58 11.05
N ALA A 13 -50.06 11.19 9.80
CA ALA A 13 -49.52 9.91 9.34
C ALA A 13 -47.96 10.01 9.33
N ALA A 14 -47.34 9.24 10.20
CA ALA A 14 -45.90 9.09 10.22
C ALA A 14 -45.49 8.14 9.07
N ALA A 15 -44.87 8.70 8.02
CA ALA A 15 -44.23 7.94 6.98
C ALA A 15 -42.88 7.40 7.51
N LEU A 16 -42.81 6.12 7.84
CA LEU A 16 -41.56 5.42 8.10
C LEU A 16 -40.79 5.31 6.77
N SER A 17 -39.77 6.13 6.61
CA SER A 17 -38.78 5.98 5.56
C SER A 17 -37.88 4.79 5.88
N LEU A 18 -38.10 3.67 5.23
CA LEU A 18 -37.18 2.54 5.17
C LEU A 18 -35.92 2.98 4.39
N LEU A 19 -34.95 3.54 5.08
CA LEU A 19 -33.60 3.65 4.58
C LEU A 19 -33.00 2.23 4.57
N GLY A 20 -33.17 1.55 3.42
CA GLY A 20 -32.42 0.34 3.10
C GLY A 20 -30.96 0.68 3.04
N GLY A 21 -30.24 0.53 4.16
CA GLY A 21 -28.80 0.54 4.17
C GLY A 21 -28.32 -0.59 3.26
N ILE A 22 -27.72 -0.24 2.12
CA ILE A 22 -26.96 -1.17 1.31
C ILE A 22 -25.76 -1.53 2.18
N ALA A 23 -25.83 -2.64 2.89
CA ALA A 23 -24.69 -3.27 3.51
C ALA A 23 -23.73 -3.63 2.36
N VAL A 24 -22.71 -2.81 2.15
CA VAL A 24 -21.53 -3.22 1.37
C VAL A 24 -20.97 -4.41 2.16
N ALA A 25 -21.26 -5.61 1.67
CA ALA A 25 -20.68 -6.82 2.21
C ALA A 25 -19.16 -6.63 2.09
N ALA A 26 -18.50 -6.42 3.22
CA ALA A 26 -17.05 -6.51 3.30
C ALA A 26 -16.71 -7.91 2.78
N GLN A 27 -16.11 -8.00 1.61
CA GLN A 27 -15.61 -9.27 1.10
C GLN A 27 -14.64 -9.79 2.15
N THR A 28 -15.01 -10.88 2.80
CA THR A 28 -14.08 -11.58 3.70
C THR A 28 -12.86 -11.92 2.86
N PRO A 29 -11.64 -11.51 3.26
CA PRO A 29 -10.46 -11.83 2.49
C PRO A 29 -10.40 -13.35 2.34
N VAL A 30 -10.41 -13.81 1.09
CA VAL A 30 -10.31 -15.24 0.78
C VAL A 30 -8.86 -15.63 1.05
N ASN A 31 -8.65 -16.49 2.04
CA ASN A 31 -7.32 -17.05 2.29
C ASN A 31 -6.92 -17.94 1.12
N LEU A 32 -5.70 -17.73 0.61
CA LEU A 32 -5.14 -18.58 -0.42
C LEU A 32 -4.65 -19.89 0.21
N GLN A 33 -5.22 -21.01 -0.23
CA GLN A 33 -4.80 -22.34 0.22
C GLN A 33 -3.70 -22.88 -0.70
N LEU A 34 -2.57 -23.25 -0.10
CA LEU A 34 -1.44 -23.87 -0.78
C LEU A 34 -1.12 -25.20 -0.11
N THR A 35 -0.48 -26.10 -0.86
CA THR A 35 0.07 -27.35 -0.27
C THR A 35 1.47 -27.11 0.25
N ALA A 36 1.89 -27.89 1.25
CA ALA A 36 3.27 -27.89 1.72
C ALA A 36 4.23 -28.16 0.55
N GLY A 37 5.32 -27.40 0.48
CA GLY A 37 6.27 -27.42 -0.64
C GLY A 37 5.89 -26.57 -1.84
N ALA A 38 4.70 -25.94 -1.84
CA ALA A 38 4.30 -25.04 -2.91
C ALA A 38 5.28 -23.87 -3.04
N ARG A 39 5.52 -23.46 -4.29
CA ARG A 39 6.48 -22.41 -4.65
C ARG A 39 5.77 -21.05 -4.69
N VAL A 40 6.36 -20.08 -4.02
CA VAL A 40 5.85 -18.70 -3.99
C VAL A 40 6.86 -17.79 -4.67
N ALA A 41 6.53 -17.26 -5.83
CA ALA A 41 7.37 -16.30 -6.55
C ALA A 41 7.28 -14.93 -5.86
N VAL A 42 8.43 -14.32 -5.60
CA VAL A 42 8.53 -13.00 -4.97
C VAL A 42 9.05 -12.01 -6.01
N VAL A 43 8.23 -11.03 -6.37
CA VAL A 43 8.48 -10.07 -7.44
C VAL A 43 8.51 -8.65 -6.89
N ASN A 44 9.50 -7.87 -7.30
CA ASN A 44 9.57 -6.45 -6.99
C ASN A 44 9.29 -5.59 -8.22
N LEU A 45 8.33 -4.68 -8.11
CA LEU A 45 8.00 -3.65 -9.09
C LEU A 45 8.20 -2.22 -8.55
N GLN A 46 8.64 -2.11 -7.28
CA GLN A 46 8.99 -0.83 -6.67
C GLN A 46 10.38 -0.39 -7.12
N ASP A 47 10.52 0.87 -7.51
CA ASP A 47 11.84 1.47 -7.76
C ASP A 47 12.58 1.71 -6.43
N ALA A 48 13.91 1.69 -6.50
CA ALA A 48 14.76 2.09 -5.38
C ALA A 48 14.81 3.61 -5.28
N GLU A 49 13.73 4.20 -4.80
CA GLU A 49 13.54 5.65 -4.72
C GLU A 49 12.89 6.03 -3.40
N VAL A 50 13.30 7.19 -2.88
CA VAL A 50 12.66 7.85 -1.73
C VAL A 50 12.14 9.21 -2.17
N THR A 51 10.85 9.42 -2.02
CA THR A 51 10.22 10.71 -2.31
C THR A 51 10.20 11.57 -1.06
N HIS A 52 10.92 12.69 -1.07
CA HIS A 52 10.89 13.68 -0.01
C HIS A 52 9.82 14.72 -0.31
N PHE A 53 8.81 14.78 0.54
CA PHE A 53 7.82 15.84 0.55
C PHE A 53 8.08 16.78 1.72
N HIS A 54 8.36 18.05 1.42
CA HIS A 54 8.47 19.11 2.40
C HIS A 54 7.22 19.96 2.38
N ALA A 55 6.48 19.97 3.50
CA ALA A 55 5.33 20.84 3.70
C ALA A 55 5.76 22.10 4.43
N SER A 56 5.57 23.26 3.81
CA SER A 56 5.80 24.56 4.42
C SER A 56 4.48 25.31 4.61
N ARG A 57 4.42 26.16 5.63
CA ARG A 57 3.31 27.11 5.83
C ARG A 57 3.12 28.02 4.61
N HIS A 58 4.22 28.35 3.95
CA HIS A 58 4.21 29.08 2.70
C HIS A 58 4.31 28.10 1.54
N VAL A 59 3.25 27.97 0.75
CA VAL A 59 3.15 26.97 -0.33
C VAL A 59 4.33 27.04 -1.32
N GLN A 60 4.86 28.24 -1.58
CA GLN A 60 6.04 28.45 -2.44
C GLN A 60 7.31 27.79 -1.92
N ASN A 61 7.39 27.52 -0.60
CA ASN A 61 8.53 26.85 0.01
C ASN A 61 8.32 25.34 0.15
N SER A 62 7.10 24.85 -0.16
CA SER A 62 6.85 23.42 -0.22
C SER A 62 7.47 22.84 -1.49
N PHE A 63 7.96 21.63 -1.40
CA PHE A 63 8.55 20.95 -2.56
C PHE A 63 8.36 19.44 -2.50
N LEU A 64 8.56 18.82 -3.64
CA LEU A 64 8.69 17.38 -3.82
C LEU A 64 10.01 17.10 -4.52
N LYS A 65 10.81 16.18 -3.97
CA LYS A 65 12.05 15.71 -4.61
C LYS A 65 12.15 14.20 -4.46
N THR A 66 12.47 13.51 -5.53
CA THR A 66 12.73 12.06 -5.51
C THR A 66 14.24 11.83 -5.56
N TYR A 67 14.71 10.95 -4.70
CA TYR A 67 16.10 10.49 -4.64
C TYR A 67 16.13 9.03 -5.09
N THR A 68 16.94 8.75 -6.08
CA THR A 68 17.34 7.36 -6.40
C THR A 68 18.33 6.91 -5.33
N VAL A 69 18.10 5.71 -4.77
CA VAL A 69 18.94 5.13 -3.73
C VAL A 69 19.48 3.79 -4.18
N ASP A 70 20.69 3.45 -3.76
CA ASP A 70 21.32 2.16 -4.08
C ASP A 70 20.95 1.10 -3.03
N TRP A 71 19.65 0.86 -2.89
CA TRP A 71 19.15 -0.16 -1.96
C TRP A 71 18.81 -1.45 -2.69
N PRO A 72 19.19 -2.61 -2.12
CA PRO A 72 18.89 -3.90 -2.71
C PRO A 72 17.43 -4.31 -2.46
N VAL A 73 16.45 -3.58 -3.03
CA VAL A 73 15.01 -3.75 -2.74
C VAL A 73 14.54 -5.19 -2.94
N ASN A 74 15.05 -5.89 -3.95
CA ASN A 74 14.73 -7.31 -4.17
C ASN A 74 15.19 -8.19 -3.01
N ALA A 75 16.40 -7.94 -2.47
CA ALA A 75 16.91 -8.68 -1.33
C ALA A 75 16.12 -8.34 -0.05
N MET A 76 15.80 -7.05 0.16
CA MET A 76 14.98 -6.61 1.29
C MET A 76 13.60 -7.28 1.30
N LEU A 77 12.93 -7.33 0.14
CA LEU A 77 11.65 -7.99 -0.01
C LEU A 77 11.74 -9.49 0.25
N MET A 78 12.74 -10.14 -0.34
CA MET A 78 12.96 -11.58 -0.14
C MET A 78 13.25 -11.90 1.32
N GLU A 79 14.05 -11.10 2.01
CA GLU A 79 14.36 -11.26 3.42
C GLU A 79 13.11 -11.10 4.29
N ALA A 80 12.29 -10.08 4.00
CA ALA A 80 11.04 -9.82 4.73
C ALA A 80 10.05 -11.00 4.67
N LEU A 81 10.04 -11.77 3.58
CA LEU A 81 9.08 -12.85 3.33
C LEU A 81 9.63 -14.25 3.63
N ARG A 82 10.94 -14.46 3.48
CA ARG A 82 11.57 -15.79 3.48
C ARG A 82 11.29 -16.58 4.75
N GLU A 83 11.51 -15.96 5.90
CA GLU A 83 11.32 -16.65 7.20
C GLU A 83 9.89 -17.16 7.35
N GLY A 84 8.89 -16.28 7.15
CA GLY A 84 7.49 -16.65 7.29
C GLY A 84 7.05 -17.72 6.29
N LEU A 85 7.41 -17.59 5.02
CA LEU A 85 7.10 -18.60 4.00
C LEU A 85 7.73 -19.96 4.33
N THR A 86 8.99 -19.96 4.76
CA THR A 86 9.69 -21.20 5.11
C THR A 86 9.09 -21.88 6.36
N GLN A 87 8.71 -21.09 7.38
CA GLN A 87 8.03 -21.61 8.57
C GLN A 87 6.67 -22.24 8.24
N MET A 88 6.00 -21.73 7.22
CA MET A 88 4.75 -22.31 6.69
C MET A 88 5.00 -23.56 5.82
N GLY A 89 6.24 -23.93 5.55
CA GLY A 89 6.59 -25.07 4.70
C GLY A 89 6.51 -24.74 3.18
N LEU A 90 6.49 -23.45 2.82
CA LEU A 90 6.49 -22.98 1.44
C LEU A 90 7.90 -22.68 0.95
N VAL A 91 8.09 -22.67 -0.38
CA VAL A 91 9.39 -22.44 -1.03
C VAL A 91 9.41 -21.05 -1.68
N PRO A 92 10.02 -20.02 -1.05
CA PRO A 92 10.14 -18.71 -1.65
C PRO A 92 11.15 -18.73 -2.82
N VAL A 93 10.78 -18.14 -3.96
CA VAL A 93 11.60 -18.04 -5.17
C VAL A 93 11.70 -16.59 -5.61
N ALA A 94 12.92 -16.06 -5.74
CA ALA A 94 13.10 -14.73 -6.30
C ALA A 94 12.77 -14.75 -7.79
N ALA A 95 11.85 -13.92 -8.22
CA ALA A 95 11.45 -13.82 -9.62
C ALA A 95 11.75 -12.42 -10.17
N ALA A 96 12.30 -12.39 -11.38
CA ALA A 96 12.53 -11.16 -12.09
C ALA A 96 11.23 -10.63 -12.70
N ALA A 97 10.95 -9.34 -12.52
CA ALA A 97 9.87 -8.68 -13.22
C ALA A 97 10.22 -8.60 -14.73
N THR A 98 9.30 -9.05 -15.58
CA THR A 98 9.44 -8.88 -17.03
C THR A 98 9.33 -7.40 -17.39
N GLU A 99 9.91 -6.99 -18.52
CA GLU A 99 9.78 -5.62 -19.00
C GLU A 99 8.33 -5.23 -19.26
N ALA A 100 7.51 -6.15 -19.73
CA ALA A 100 6.08 -5.94 -19.94
C ALA A 100 5.37 -5.65 -18.61
N LEU A 101 5.70 -6.40 -17.55
CA LEU A 101 5.12 -6.21 -16.22
C LEU A 101 5.59 -4.88 -15.59
N ARG A 102 6.86 -4.50 -15.79
CA ARG A 102 7.37 -3.19 -15.34
C ARG A 102 6.65 -2.02 -16.00
N ARG A 103 6.39 -2.11 -17.31
CA ARG A 103 5.61 -1.08 -18.03
C ARG A 103 4.16 -1.02 -17.58
N ALA A 104 3.57 -2.15 -17.24
CA ALA A 104 2.18 -2.22 -16.78
C ALA A 104 2.01 -1.92 -15.28
N ARG A 105 3.09 -1.71 -14.53
CA ARG A 105 3.04 -1.60 -13.05
C ARG A 105 2.05 -0.55 -12.55
N GLU A 106 1.97 0.61 -13.19
CA GLU A 106 1.05 1.67 -12.77
C GLU A 106 -0.41 1.23 -12.96
N ALA A 107 -0.75 0.62 -14.07
CA ALA A 107 -2.07 0.07 -14.31
C ALA A 107 -2.41 -1.05 -13.31
N CYS A 108 -1.40 -1.83 -12.88
CA CYS A 108 -1.59 -2.95 -11.95
C CYS A 108 -1.69 -2.54 -10.48
N PHE A 109 -1.17 -1.37 -10.10
CA PHE A 109 -1.10 -0.93 -8.70
C PHE A 109 -1.81 0.41 -8.43
N LEU A 110 -1.91 1.30 -9.43
CA LEU A 110 -2.38 2.66 -9.23
C LEU A 110 -3.75 2.93 -9.87
N ASP A 111 -4.34 1.96 -10.56
CA ASP A 111 -5.67 2.12 -11.14
C ASP A 111 -6.74 2.01 -10.04
N ALA A 112 -7.66 2.97 -10.01
CA ALA A 112 -8.83 2.95 -9.12
C ALA A 112 -9.72 1.71 -9.31
N ALA A 113 -9.62 1.03 -10.47
CA ALA A 113 -10.31 -0.22 -10.74
C ALA A 113 -9.81 -1.39 -9.86
N LEU A 114 -8.66 -1.26 -9.19
CA LEU A 114 -8.13 -2.28 -8.28
C LEU A 114 -9.03 -2.61 -7.09
N ALA A 115 -9.92 -1.70 -6.70
CA ALA A 115 -10.96 -2.01 -5.72
C ALA A 115 -11.91 -3.13 -6.18
N LYS A 116 -11.93 -3.44 -7.49
CA LYS A 116 -12.78 -4.47 -8.12
C LYS A 116 -11.99 -5.72 -8.55
N GLY A 117 -10.74 -5.85 -8.15
CA GLY A 117 -9.85 -6.94 -8.54
C GLY A 117 -8.72 -6.51 -9.47
N LEU A 118 -7.88 -7.48 -9.86
CA LEU A 118 -6.73 -7.22 -10.71
C LEU A 118 -7.18 -6.78 -12.12
N PRO A 119 -6.65 -5.67 -12.68
CA PRO A 119 -6.95 -5.25 -14.05
C PRO A 119 -6.66 -6.38 -15.06
N ARG A 120 -7.51 -6.51 -16.08
CA ARG A 120 -7.40 -7.61 -17.06
C ARG A 120 -6.03 -7.72 -17.73
N VAL A 121 -5.33 -6.60 -17.88
CA VAL A 121 -3.98 -6.59 -18.48
C VAL A 121 -2.93 -7.22 -17.57
N CYS A 122 -3.13 -7.24 -16.27
CA CYS A 122 -2.14 -7.67 -15.28
C CYS A 122 -2.14 -9.19 -15.08
N GLY A 123 -3.31 -9.82 -15.09
CA GLY A 123 -3.45 -11.27 -14.90
C GLY A 123 -2.52 -12.10 -15.80
N PRO A 124 -2.55 -11.93 -17.14
CA PRO A 124 -1.65 -12.66 -18.04
C PRO A 124 -0.17 -12.40 -17.77
N LEU A 125 0.22 -11.19 -17.34
CA LEU A 125 1.61 -10.85 -17.04
C LEU A 125 2.10 -11.58 -15.79
N PHE A 126 1.28 -11.64 -14.75
CA PHE A 126 1.59 -12.42 -13.55
C PHE A 126 1.60 -13.92 -13.82
N ALA A 127 0.66 -14.42 -14.64
CA ALA A 127 0.66 -15.82 -15.05
C ALA A 127 1.95 -16.22 -15.80
N GLN A 128 2.53 -15.34 -16.62
CA GLN A 128 3.83 -15.57 -17.25
C GLN A 128 4.97 -15.70 -16.24
N VAL A 129 4.99 -14.84 -15.22
CA VAL A 129 5.99 -14.94 -14.13
C VAL A 129 5.82 -16.24 -13.37
N ALA A 130 4.60 -16.60 -13.02
CA ALA A 130 4.32 -17.85 -12.32
C ALA A 130 4.77 -19.08 -13.14
N ALA A 131 4.49 -19.10 -14.43
CA ALA A 131 4.89 -20.20 -15.31
C ALA A 131 6.43 -20.31 -15.43
N ALA A 132 7.13 -19.18 -15.56
CA ALA A 132 8.59 -19.16 -15.64
C ALA A 132 9.24 -19.73 -14.38
N GLU A 133 8.71 -19.41 -13.21
CA GLU A 133 9.22 -19.84 -11.91
C GLU A 133 8.58 -21.15 -11.43
N ARG A 134 7.63 -21.70 -12.14
CA ARG A 134 6.79 -22.84 -11.70
C ARG A 134 6.20 -22.58 -10.32
N ALA A 135 5.64 -21.40 -10.14
CA ALA A 135 5.11 -20.97 -8.87
C ALA A 135 3.59 -21.21 -8.77
N ASP A 136 3.15 -21.57 -7.59
CA ASP A 136 1.73 -21.79 -7.25
C ASP A 136 1.04 -20.49 -6.79
N ALA A 137 1.85 -19.54 -6.31
CA ALA A 137 1.41 -18.21 -5.92
C ALA A 137 2.51 -17.18 -6.20
N ILE A 138 2.11 -15.92 -6.24
CA ILE A 138 3.02 -14.77 -6.39
C ILE A 138 2.75 -13.76 -5.27
N ILE A 139 3.82 -13.25 -4.67
CA ILE A 139 3.79 -12.05 -3.83
C ILE A 139 4.52 -10.94 -4.57
N VAL A 140 3.82 -9.82 -4.79
CA VAL A 140 4.36 -8.70 -5.58
C VAL A 140 4.41 -7.45 -4.73
N LEU A 141 5.60 -6.83 -4.65
CA LEU A 141 5.75 -5.48 -4.12
C LEU A 141 5.61 -4.48 -5.26
N GLY A 142 4.68 -3.56 -5.11
CA GLY A 142 4.46 -2.49 -6.09
C GLY A 142 4.31 -1.12 -5.46
N PRO A 143 4.37 -0.07 -6.29
CA PRO A 143 4.17 1.30 -5.84
C PRO A 143 2.69 1.51 -5.48
N GLY A 144 2.42 1.80 -4.22
CA GLY A 144 1.12 2.33 -3.81
C GLY A 144 1.14 3.86 -3.76
N ARG A 145 -0.01 4.47 -3.53
CA ARG A 145 -0.16 5.93 -3.42
C ARG A 145 -1.06 6.34 -2.26
N ASN A 146 -0.96 7.61 -1.87
CA ASN A 146 -1.86 8.21 -0.91
C ASN A 146 -3.21 8.52 -1.59
N ASP A 147 -4.15 7.58 -1.55
CA ASP A 147 -5.37 7.61 -2.35
C ASP A 147 -6.61 7.34 -1.51
N SER A 148 -7.68 8.10 -1.79
CA SER A 148 -8.98 7.90 -1.15
C SER A 148 -9.74 6.68 -1.70
N ALA A 149 -9.47 6.25 -2.93
CA ALA A 149 -10.15 5.11 -3.55
C ALA A 149 -9.85 3.79 -2.83
N HIS A 150 -8.71 3.70 -2.17
CA HIS A 150 -8.28 2.53 -1.40
C HIS A 150 -8.50 2.68 0.11
N GLY A 151 -9.20 3.74 0.55
CA GLY A 151 -9.40 4.03 1.99
C GLY A 151 -8.13 4.46 2.73
N THR A 152 -7.07 4.75 1.99
CA THR A 152 -5.71 4.92 2.49
C THR A 152 -5.27 6.39 2.56
N ARG A 153 -6.17 7.30 2.19
CA ARG A 153 -5.84 8.72 2.10
C ARG A 153 -5.56 9.34 3.47
N ARG A 154 -4.36 9.86 3.61
CA ARG A 154 -4.04 10.84 4.62
C ARG A 154 -4.34 12.23 4.06
N ARG A 155 -5.36 12.89 4.59
CA ARG A 155 -5.85 14.18 4.07
C ARG A 155 -4.80 15.28 4.08
N GLU A 156 -3.82 15.16 4.97
CA GLU A 156 -2.73 16.13 5.10
C GLU A 156 -1.63 15.95 4.06
N LEU A 157 -1.63 14.84 3.32
CA LEU A 157 -0.60 14.51 2.36
C LEU A 157 -1.13 14.58 0.92
N PRO A 158 -0.29 14.99 -0.04
CA PRO A 158 -0.66 15.00 -1.46
C PRO A 158 -1.01 13.60 -1.98
N GLU A 159 -2.04 13.51 -2.81
CA GLU A 159 -2.49 12.25 -3.44
C GLU A 159 -1.45 11.64 -4.39
N TYR A 160 -0.52 12.45 -4.90
CA TYR A 160 0.52 12.01 -5.81
C TYR A 160 1.73 11.35 -5.15
N LEU A 161 1.81 11.33 -3.80
CA LEU A 161 2.87 10.61 -3.10
C LEU A 161 2.75 9.11 -3.35
N ARG A 162 3.91 8.47 -3.60
CA ARG A 162 4.00 7.06 -3.97
C ARG A 162 5.17 6.38 -3.28
N GLY A 163 5.03 5.07 -3.06
CA GLY A 163 6.10 4.21 -2.58
C GLY A 163 6.66 4.64 -1.23
N TRP A 164 7.96 4.83 -1.13
CA TRP A 164 8.63 5.22 0.11
C TRP A 164 8.80 6.72 0.19
N CYS A 165 8.29 7.32 1.27
CA CYS A 165 8.27 8.76 1.42
C CYS A 165 8.94 9.21 2.73
N LEU A 166 9.70 10.29 2.63
CA LEU A 166 10.15 11.10 3.74
C LEU A 166 9.30 12.37 3.76
N VAL A 167 8.66 12.67 4.88
CA VAL A 167 7.88 13.88 5.05
C VAL A 167 8.54 14.76 6.10
N THR A 168 8.81 16.02 5.75
CA THR A 168 9.29 17.06 6.65
C THR A 168 8.30 18.22 6.66
N GLU A 169 8.15 18.88 7.79
CA GLU A 169 7.28 20.05 7.94
C GLU A 169 8.05 21.22 8.52
N ALA A 170 7.83 22.42 7.97
CA ALA A 170 8.28 23.66 8.56
C ALA A 170 7.08 24.47 9.06
N ARG A 171 7.11 24.88 10.31
CA ARG A 171 6.11 25.76 10.93
C ARG A 171 6.58 27.20 11.06
N GLY A 172 7.88 27.44 11.08
CA GLY A 172 8.50 28.75 11.23
C GLY A 172 8.61 29.54 9.92
N GLU A 173 8.94 30.81 10.01
CA GLU A 173 9.11 31.71 8.87
C GLU A 173 10.34 31.36 8.03
N GLU A 174 11.35 30.74 8.63
CA GLU A 174 12.66 30.46 8.02
C GLU A 174 12.74 29.13 7.26
N GLY A 175 11.66 28.36 7.18
CA GLY A 175 11.64 27.10 6.40
C GLY A 175 12.42 25.92 6.98
N ALA A 176 12.97 26.06 8.19
CA ALA A 176 13.62 24.95 8.88
C ALA A 176 12.60 23.88 9.29
N ALA A 177 13.00 22.62 9.25
CA ALA A 177 12.15 21.52 9.69
C ALA A 177 11.97 21.55 11.21
N ASP A 178 10.82 22.03 11.67
CA ASP A 178 10.51 22.20 13.09
C ASP A 178 10.00 20.92 13.76
N LYS A 179 9.65 19.91 12.99
CA LYS A 179 9.15 18.63 13.48
C LYS A 179 10.07 17.48 13.09
N VAL A 180 10.06 16.46 13.92
CA VAL A 180 10.74 15.21 13.61
C VAL A 180 10.18 14.66 12.29
N PRO A 181 11.03 14.39 11.31
CA PRO A 181 10.61 13.83 10.04
C PRO A 181 9.86 12.51 10.21
N VAL A 182 8.95 12.28 9.30
CA VAL A 182 8.09 11.09 9.27
C VAL A 182 8.38 10.29 8.02
N LEU A 183 8.58 8.99 8.19
CA LEU A 183 8.69 8.02 7.11
C LEU A 183 7.33 7.39 6.87
N LEU A 184 6.97 7.26 5.60
CA LEU A 184 5.75 6.61 5.15
C LEU A 184 6.11 5.54 4.14
N ASN A 185 5.60 4.33 4.36
CA ASN A 185 5.65 3.28 3.37
C ASN A 185 4.29 3.23 2.66
N LEU A 186 4.19 3.79 1.46
CA LEU A 186 2.98 3.75 0.63
C LEU A 186 3.00 2.59 -0.38
N SER A 187 4.01 1.72 -0.34
CA SER A 187 4.04 0.54 -1.21
C SER A 187 2.91 -0.45 -0.87
N GLU A 188 2.60 -1.32 -1.80
CA GLU A 188 1.60 -2.37 -1.64
C GLU A 188 2.23 -3.74 -1.87
N LEU A 189 1.84 -4.72 -1.05
CA LEU A 189 2.06 -6.14 -1.29
C LEU A 189 0.77 -6.80 -1.75
N LEU A 190 0.83 -7.46 -2.90
CA LEU A 190 -0.28 -8.26 -3.44
C LEU A 190 0.06 -9.74 -3.32
N LEU A 191 -0.87 -10.54 -2.81
CA LEU A 191 -0.83 -12.00 -2.88
C LEU A 191 -1.78 -12.46 -3.99
N ILE A 192 -1.25 -13.21 -4.94
CA ILE A 192 -1.96 -13.65 -6.14
C ILE A 192 -1.83 -15.17 -6.24
N GLY A 193 -2.96 -15.87 -6.21
CA GLY A 193 -3.04 -17.31 -6.49
C GLY A 193 -3.01 -17.58 -7.99
N VAL A 194 -2.33 -18.64 -8.40
CA VAL A 194 -2.13 -18.97 -9.83
C VAL A 194 -3.02 -20.13 -10.29
N ALA A 195 -3.75 -20.78 -9.40
CA ALA A 195 -4.55 -21.96 -9.68
C ALA A 195 -5.73 -21.78 -10.66
N ALA A 196 -6.03 -20.54 -11.08
CA ALA A 196 -7.07 -20.24 -12.05
C ALA A 196 -6.48 -19.53 -13.29
N PRO A 197 -7.14 -19.63 -14.48
CA PRO A 197 -6.66 -18.98 -15.69
C PRO A 197 -6.66 -17.44 -15.63
N SER A 198 -7.28 -16.85 -14.62
CA SER A 198 -7.21 -15.43 -14.27
C SER A 198 -6.55 -15.32 -12.90
N ALA A 199 -5.34 -14.73 -12.83
CA ALA A 199 -4.73 -14.42 -11.55
C ALA A 199 -5.65 -13.48 -10.76
N GLU A 200 -6.09 -13.92 -9.59
CA GLU A 200 -6.93 -13.14 -8.68
C GLU A 200 -6.09 -12.59 -7.54
N ILE A 201 -6.41 -11.40 -7.08
CA ILE A 201 -5.82 -10.87 -5.85
C ILE A 201 -6.52 -11.58 -4.68
N ASN A 202 -5.77 -12.39 -3.94
CA ASN A 202 -6.25 -13.06 -2.74
C ASN A 202 -6.10 -12.18 -1.51
N ALA A 203 -5.05 -11.35 -1.46
CA ALA A 203 -4.87 -10.37 -0.42
C ALA A 203 -4.09 -9.16 -0.93
N ARG A 204 -4.39 -8.01 -0.36
CA ARG A 204 -3.65 -6.78 -0.56
C ARG A 204 -3.27 -6.21 0.79
N GLN A 205 -1.98 -5.98 1.01
CA GLN A 205 -1.47 -5.35 2.20
C GLN A 205 -0.84 -4.01 1.83
N TRP A 206 -1.47 -2.93 2.28
CA TRP A 206 -0.95 -1.59 2.11
C TRP A 206 -0.01 -1.23 3.27
N GLY A 207 1.09 -0.57 2.95
CA GLY A 207 2.08 -0.12 3.94
C GLY A 207 1.75 1.21 4.61
N GLY A 208 0.78 1.96 4.09
CA GLY A 208 0.52 3.35 4.47
C GLY A 208 0.03 3.60 5.88
N ASP A 209 -0.37 2.57 6.63
CA ASP A 209 -0.65 2.69 8.06
C ASP A 209 0.64 2.69 8.90
N GLN A 210 1.77 2.36 8.27
CA GLN A 210 3.06 2.32 8.93
C GLN A 210 3.73 3.67 8.83
N ILE A 211 3.72 4.38 9.95
CA ILE A 211 4.42 5.65 10.10
C ILE A 211 5.53 5.45 11.09
N GLN A 212 6.72 5.89 10.72
CA GLN A 212 7.85 5.91 11.62
C GLN A 212 8.45 7.32 11.70
N THR A 213 8.69 7.82 12.89
CA THR A 213 9.45 9.05 13.08
C THR A 213 10.94 8.77 12.91
N TRP A 214 11.63 9.67 12.24
CA TRP A 214 13.08 9.57 12.04
C TRP A 214 13.84 10.57 12.92
N THR A 215 14.21 10.13 14.11
CA THR A 215 14.93 10.96 15.10
C THR A 215 16.39 11.24 14.73
N GLY A 216 16.95 10.49 13.78
CA GLY A 216 18.34 10.67 13.30
C GLY A 216 18.50 11.72 12.22
N PHE A 217 17.44 12.39 11.78
CA PHE A 217 17.51 13.39 10.74
C PHE A 217 18.30 14.63 11.21
N LYS A 218 19.26 15.02 10.38
CA LYS A 218 20.02 16.27 10.55
C LYS A 218 19.69 17.15 9.35
N PRO A 219 18.88 18.20 9.52
CA PRO A 219 18.51 19.07 8.40
C PRO A 219 19.75 19.60 7.70
N PRO A 220 19.92 19.38 6.40
CA PRO A 220 20.99 20.02 5.63
C PRO A 220 20.69 21.52 5.46
N PRO A 221 21.67 22.35 5.07
CA PRO A 221 21.47 23.76 4.79
C PRO A 221 20.37 24.01 3.71
N ASP A 222 20.30 23.18 2.68
CA ASP A 222 19.18 23.09 1.77
C ASP A 222 18.47 21.74 1.97
N LEU A 223 17.23 21.78 2.41
CA LEU A 223 16.43 20.58 2.65
C LEU A 223 16.22 19.73 1.37
N LYS A 224 16.43 20.31 0.19
CA LYS A 224 16.40 19.59 -1.08
C LYS A 224 17.65 18.73 -1.31
N ASP A 225 18.70 18.92 -0.53
CA ASP A 225 19.99 18.24 -0.73
C ASP A 225 20.34 17.35 0.46
N ILE A 226 19.47 16.37 0.72
CA ILE A 226 19.73 15.37 1.76
C ILE A 226 20.95 14.53 1.35
N PRO A 227 22.00 14.50 2.18
CA PRO A 227 23.21 13.73 1.87
C PRO A 227 22.89 12.22 1.71
N GLU A 228 23.59 11.57 0.77
CA GLU A 228 23.46 10.14 0.51
C GLU A 228 23.65 9.29 1.78
N GLN A 229 24.62 9.66 2.62
CA GLN A 229 24.84 9.01 3.91
C GLN A 229 23.61 9.05 4.82
N GLN A 230 22.84 10.14 4.81
CA GLN A 230 21.59 10.22 5.56
C GLN A 230 20.51 9.38 4.92
N LEU A 231 20.38 9.41 3.58
CA LEU A 231 19.44 8.55 2.86
C LEU A 231 19.71 7.07 3.15
N GLY A 232 20.98 6.67 3.22
CA GLY A 232 21.38 5.30 3.60
C GLY A 232 20.85 4.85 4.98
N GLN A 233 20.69 5.78 5.93
CA GLN A 233 20.11 5.47 7.24
C GLN A 233 18.62 5.11 7.20
N LEU A 234 17.92 5.42 6.10
CA LEU A 234 16.50 5.10 5.93
C LEU A 234 16.29 3.64 5.52
N GLN A 235 17.28 3.01 4.88
CA GLN A 235 17.15 1.63 4.39
C GLN A 235 16.70 0.65 5.48
N PRO A 236 17.33 0.55 6.67
CA PRO A 236 16.90 -0.37 7.71
C PRO A 236 15.49 -0.05 8.25
N LEU A 237 15.09 1.23 8.25
CA LEU A 237 13.77 1.64 8.70
C LEU A 237 12.68 1.18 7.71
N PHE A 238 12.88 1.39 6.41
CA PHE A 238 11.96 0.88 5.39
C PHE A 238 11.97 -0.65 5.30
N ALA A 239 13.12 -1.31 5.53
CA ALA A 239 13.19 -2.76 5.62
C ALA A 239 12.33 -3.30 6.79
N ALA A 240 12.35 -2.64 7.94
CA ALA A 240 11.50 -3.01 9.08
C ALA A 240 10.00 -2.82 8.77
N MET A 241 9.64 -1.71 8.13
CA MET A 241 8.25 -1.46 7.69
C MET A 241 7.80 -2.52 6.67
N LEU A 242 8.68 -2.89 5.72
CA LEU A 242 8.39 -3.94 4.74
C LEU A 242 8.20 -5.30 5.40
N LYS A 243 9.00 -5.65 6.41
CA LYS A 243 8.85 -6.89 7.18
C LYS A 243 7.50 -6.94 7.91
N GLN A 244 7.06 -5.83 8.50
CA GLN A 244 5.74 -5.74 9.12
C GLN A 244 4.61 -5.91 8.09
N GLN A 245 4.74 -5.26 6.93
CA GLN A 245 3.78 -5.39 5.83
C GLN A 245 3.73 -6.84 5.30
N ALA A 246 4.89 -7.50 5.17
CA ALA A 246 4.99 -8.89 4.77
C ALA A 246 4.23 -9.82 5.73
N SER A 247 4.31 -9.59 7.04
CA SER A 247 3.54 -10.37 8.02
C SER A 247 2.03 -10.25 7.79
N GLY A 248 1.55 -9.07 7.38
CA GLY A 248 0.14 -8.86 7.04
C GLY A 248 -0.31 -9.67 5.83
N VAL A 249 0.49 -9.73 4.76
CA VAL A 249 0.14 -10.50 3.56
C VAL A 249 0.23 -12.01 3.82
N LEU A 250 1.20 -12.45 4.62
CA LEU A 250 1.36 -13.86 4.98
C LEU A 250 0.20 -14.42 5.81
N ALA A 251 -0.48 -13.56 6.57
CA ALA A 251 -1.67 -13.95 7.34
C ALA A 251 -2.84 -14.43 6.45
N HIS A 252 -2.80 -14.18 5.15
CA HIS A 252 -3.79 -14.65 4.17
C HIS A 252 -3.39 -15.95 3.47
N LEU A 253 -2.29 -16.58 3.88
CA LEU A 253 -1.88 -17.90 3.40
C LEU A 253 -2.31 -18.98 4.38
N GLU A 254 -2.91 -20.04 3.87
CA GLU A 254 -3.22 -21.26 4.58
C GLU A 254 -2.48 -22.42 3.90
N VAL A 255 -1.76 -23.22 4.68
CA VAL A 255 -1.02 -24.38 4.15
C VAL A 255 -1.68 -25.67 4.59
N THR A 256 -2.11 -26.46 3.61
CA THR A 256 -2.62 -27.82 3.83
C THR A 256 -1.47 -28.82 3.69
N ARG A 257 -1.50 -29.84 4.57
CA ARG A 257 -0.53 -30.94 4.56
C ARG A 257 -0.95 -32.03 3.60
#